data_156d0ddeece3363f7276b8b9a38578d8
#
_entry.id   156d0ddeece3363f7276b8b9a38578d8
#
_cell.length_a   1.000
_cell.length_b   1.000
_cell.length_c   1.000
_cell.angle_alpha   90.00
_cell.angle_beta   90.00
_cell.angle_gamma   90.00
#
_symmetry.space_group_name_H-M   'P 1'
#
loop_
_entity.id
_entity.type
_entity.pdbx_description
1 polymer ?
#
loop_
_entity_poly.entity_id
_entity_poly.type
_entity_poly.pdbx_seq_one_letter_code
_entity_poly.pdbx_strand_id
1 'polypeptide(L)'
;MSSRSRFDQAFKYARVIPFNDTDKFILFSDCHRGDNSGADDFANNRNTYFHALQQYYKNGFTYCELGDGDELWENLHFSTLYESHQNVYELMRKFYLENRLHLVWGNHDMIYKNPSQVKKNLHSHFDRRTGEERPLFPGIEVHEALILKHEQTGQELFLCHGHQADWMNYVGWRFNRFMVRVLWRPLQGAGISDPTSPAKNYLELIKVERRTKKWIVERNNQFTITGHTHRPRFPEPGDIAYFNDGSCVHPRSITGLEIENGFISLIKWQIATTDDGVLKIVRVLLEGPQKLIDYKTN
;
A
#
# COMPACT_ATOMS: atom_id res chain seq x y z
N MET A 1 -14.05 12.33 -15.95
CA MET A 1 -14.07 12.56 -14.49
C MET A 1 -12.76 13.23 -14.12
N SER A 2 -12.79 14.35 -13.39
CA SER A 2 -11.58 15.06 -12.94
C SER A 2 -10.92 14.30 -11.76
N SER A 3 -9.65 14.59 -11.44
CA SER A 3 -8.98 14.05 -10.25
C SER A 3 -9.74 14.38 -8.96
N ARG A 4 -10.24 15.64 -8.86
CA ARG A 4 -11.09 16.07 -7.75
C ARG A 4 -12.31 15.17 -7.59
N SER A 5 -13.08 14.96 -8.64
CA SER A 5 -14.29 14.12 -8.59
C SER A 5 -13.99 12.66 -8.21
N ARG A 6 -12.81 12.14 -8.60
CA ARG A 6 -12.38 10.78 -8.22
C ARG A 6 -12.07 10.69 -6.73
N PHE A 7 -11.32 11.65 -6.18
CA PHE A 7 -11.07 11.73 -4.75
C PHE A 7 -12.36 11.94 -3.94
N ASP A 8 -13.27 12.83 -4.41
CA ASP A 8 -14.56 13.05 -3.75
C ASP A 8 -15.40 11.77 -3.70
N GLN A 9 -15.36 10.98 -4.76
CA GLN A 9 -16.06 9.69 -4.81
C GLN A 9 -15.38 8.67 -3.86
N ALA A 10 -14.07 8.55 -3.90
CA ALA A 10 -13.32 7.65 -3.01
C ALA A 10 -13.56 8.01 -1.53
N PHE A 11 -13.54 9.30 -1.19
CA PHE A 11 -13.82 9.77 0.17
C PHE A 11 -15.26 9.46 0.60
N LYS A 12 -16.24 9.74 -0.27
CA LYS A 12 -17.67 9.54 0.03
C LYS A 12 -18.00 8.07 0.34
N TYR A 13 -17.36 7.14 -0.35
CA TYR A 13 -17.62 5.70 -0.23
C TYR A 13 -16.54 4.95 0.57
N ALA A 14 -15.61 5.67 1.20
CA ALA A 14 -14.58 5.09 2.04
C ALA A 14 -15.18 4.28 3.20
N ARG A 15 -14.55 3.15 3.51
CA ARG A 15 -14.89 2.39 4.72
C ARG A 15 -14.38 3.14 5.94
N VAL A 16 -15.27 3.50 6.86
CA VAL A 16 -14.90 4.13 8.12
C VAL A 16 -14.52 3.07 9.15
N ILE A 17 -13.36 3.27 9.76
CA ILE A 17 -12.81 2.43 10.83
C ILE A 17 -12.61 3.34 12.05
N PRO A 18 -13.38 3.16 13.13
CA PRO A 18 -13.15 3.89 14.36
C PRO A 18 -11.85 3.43 15.01
N PHE A 19 -11.13 4.34 15.64
CA PHE A 19 -9.92 4.04 16.41
C PHE A 19 -9.70 5.03 17.54
N ASN A 20 -8.83 4.68 18.48
CA ASN A 20 -8.39 5.51 19.60
C ASN A 20 -6.88 5.41 19.79
N ASP A 21 -6.33 6.15 20.78
CA ASP A 21 -4.89 6.20 21.03
C ASP A 21 -4.24 4.86 21.41
N THR A 22 -5.02 3.86 21.82
CA THR A 22 -4.49 2.51 22.13
C THR A 22 -4.36 1.60 20.90
N ASP A 23 -5.00 1.98 19.79
CA ASP A 23 -4.92 1.24 18.54
C ASP A 23 -3.60 1.54 17.82
N LYS A 24 -3.12 0.52 17.09
CA LYS A 24 -1.85 0.59 16.38
C LYS A 24 -2.05 0.18 14.93
N PHE A 25 -1.57 1.01 14.02
CA PHE A 25 -1.64 0.73 12.58
C PHE A 25 -0.27 0.79 11.94
N ILE A 26 -0.01 -0.15 11.05
CA ILE A 26 1.07 -0.07 10.06
C ILE A 26 0.46 0.03 8.68
N LEU A 27 0.92 1.01 7.91
CA LEU A 27 0.49 1.27 6.55
C LEU A 27 1.66 1.02 5.61
N PHE A 28 1.45 0.11 4.65
CA PHE A 28 2.34 -0.12 3.53
C PHE A 28 1.55 -0.07 2.23
N SER A 29 2.20 0.33 1.14
CA SER A 29 1.66 0.25 -0.22
C SER A 29 2.73 -0.24 -1.20
N ASP A 30 2.33 -0.34 -2.45
CA ASP A 30 3.25 -0.55 -3.57
C ASP A 30 4.21 -1.72 -3.30
N CYS A 31 3.64 -2.85 -2.86
CA CYS A 31 4.39 -4.09 -2.70
C CYS A 31 4.69 -4.74 -4.05
N HIS A 32 3.75 -4.66 -5.01
CA HIS A 32 3.88 -5.25 -6.34
C HIS A 32 4.33 -6.72 -6.28
N ARG A 33 3.71 -7.52 -5.39
CA ARG A 33 4.05 -8.95 -5.27
C ARG A 33 3.82 -9.65 -6.61
N GLY A 34 4.89 -10.12 -7.21
CA GLY A 34 4.91 -10.76 -8.51
C GLY A 34 5.13 -12.28 -8.45
N ASP A 35 5.85 -12.81 -9.42
CA ASP A 35 6.08 -14.24 -9.60
C ASP A 35 7.45 -14.72 -9.08
N ASN A 36 8.15 -13.88 -8.34
CA ASN A 36 9.51 -14.10 -7.83
C ASN A 36 10.56 -14.34 -8.94
N SER A 37 10.27 -13.90 -10.18
CA SER A 37 11.25 -13.86 -11.27
C SER A 37 12.16 -12.64 -11.17
N GLY A 38 13.10 -12.50 -12.13
CA GLY A 38 13.95 -11.30 -12.21
C GLY A 38 13.20 -10.01 -12.55
N ALA A 39 11.93 -10.08 -12.95
CA ALA A 39 11.07 -8.95 -13.21
C ALA A 39 10.20 -8.56 -11.98
N ASP A 40 10.19 -9.38 -10.94
CA ASP A 40 9.45 -9.10 -9.70
C ASP A 40 10.22 -8.10 -8.83
N ASP A 41 9.78 -6.85 -8.85
CA ASP A 41 10.40 -5.77 -8.07
C ASP A 41 10.35 -6.03 -6.55
N PHE A 42 9.35 -6.77 -6.06
CA PHE A 42 9.20 -7.14 -4.64
C PHE A 42 10.19 -8.20 -4.17
N ALA A 43 10.67 -9.07 -5.05
CA ALA A 43 11.49 -10.22 -4.71
C ALA A 43 12.71 -9.85 -3.85
N ASN A 44 13.35 -8.70 -4.12
CA ASN A 44 14.51 -8.21 -3.39
C ASN A 44 14.20 -7.82 -1.94
N ASN A 45 12.98 -7.38 -1.66
CA ASN A 45 12.56 -6.90 -0.33
C ASN A 45 11.66 -7.89 0.41
N ARG A 46 11.31 -9.02 -0.20
CA ARG A 46 10.39 -10.02 0.37
C ARG A 46 10.74 -10.40 1.81
N ASN A 47 12.00 -10.68 2.09
CA ASN A 47 12.44 -11.09 3.42
C ASN A 47 12.38 -9.93 4.43
N THR A 48 12.77 -8.72 4.01
CA THR A 48 12.66 -7.50 4.83
C THR A 48 11.22 -7.20 5.18
N TYR A 49 10.34 -7.24 4.18
CA TYR A 49 8.90 -7.03 4.37
C TYR A 49 8.29 -8.11 5.29
N PHE A 50 8.57 -9.38 5.04
CA PHE A 50 8.06 -10.47 5.86
C PHE A 50 8.49 -10.33 7.32
N HIS A 51 9.77 -10.00 7.57
CA HIS A 51 10.28 -9.74 8.91
C HIS A 51 9.56 -8.56 9.58
N ALA A 52 9.46 -7.43 8.88
CA ALA A 52 8.76 -6.24 9.38
C ALA A 52 7.31 -6.57 9.75
N LEU A 53 6.58 -7.22 8.83
CA LEU A 53 5.18 -7.57 9.05
C LEU A 53 5.01 -8.55 10.23
N GLN A 54 5.97 -9.50 10.43
CA GLN A 54 5.98 -10.36 11.62
C GLN A 54 6.14 -9.57 12.92
N GLN A 55 7.00 -8.54 12.94
CA GLN A 55 7.18 -7.70 14.12
C GLN A 55 5.89 -6.93 14.44
N TYR A 56 5.23 -6.36 13.43
CA TYR A 56 3.95 -5.67 13.61
C TYR A 56 2.84 -6.61 14.08
N TYR A 57 2.76 -7.82 13.54
CA TYR A 57 1.82 -8.83 14.00
C TYR A 57 1.99 -9.13 15.50
N LYS A 58 3.23 -9.42 15.92
CA LYS A 58 3.58 -9.73 17.32
C LYS A 58 3.31 -8.57 18.29
N ASN A 59 3.46 -7.32 17.81
CA ASN A 59 3.25 -6.12 18.61
C ASN A 59 1.81 -5.58 18.57
N GLY A 60 0.87 -6.34 18.01
CA GLY A 60 -0.55 -6.03 18.04
C GLY A 60 -1.01 -4.97 17.05
N PHE A 61 -0.23 -4.66 16.03
CA PHE A 61 -0.63 -3.70 14.99
C PHE A 61 -1.73 -4.26 14.09
N THR A 62 -2.58 -3.37 13.59
CA THR A 62 -3.47 -3.61 12.46
C THR A 62 -2.73 -3.25 11.17
N TYR A 63 -2.77 -4.12 10.18
CA TYR A 63 -2.14 -3.89 8.89
C TYR A 63 -3.14 -3.31 7.89
N CYS A 64 -2.82 -2.14 7.34
CA CYS A 64 -3.52 -1.51 6.22
C CYS A 64 -2.62 -1.52 4.98
N GLU A 65 -3.01 -2.26 3.94
CA GLU A 65 -2.33 -2.23 2.64
C GLU A 65 -3.02 -1.22 1.73
N LEU A 66 -2.29 -0.16 1.33
CA LEU A 66 -2.86 0.99 0.62
C LEU A 66 -2.74 0.88 -0.91
N GLY A 67 -2.98 -0.31 -1.45
CA GLY A 67 -3.02 -0.57 -2.88
C GLY A 67 -1.69 -0.97 -3.51
N ASP A 68 -1.78 -1.49 -4.73
CA ASP A 68 -0.67 -2.06 -5.47
C ASP A 68 0.07 -3.14 -4.66
N GLY A 69 -0.71 -3.90 -3.88
CA GLY A 69 -0.22 -5.05 -3.14
C GLY A 69 0.18 -6.19 -4.07
N ASP A 70 -0.67 -6.49 -5.04
CA ASP A 70 -0.53 -7.60 -5.98
C ASP A 70 -0.25 -7.09 -7.40
N GLU A 71 0.82 -7.60 -8.05
CA GLU A 71 1.20 -7.24 -9.42
C GLU A 71 0.35 -8.01 -10.45
N LEU A 72 -0.90 -7.59 -10.62
CA LEU A 72 -1.87 -8.22 -11.51
C LEU A 72 -1.92 -7.59 -12.91
N TRP A 73 -1.09 -6.59 -13.18
CA TRP A 73 -0.87 -6.13 -14.54
C TRP A 73 0.06 -7.07 -15.30
N GLU A 74 1.14 -7.50 -14.68
CA GLU A 74 2.11 -8.42 -15.27
C GLU A 74 1.68 -9.88 -15.18
N ASN A 75 1.03 -10.25 -14.08
CA ASN A 75 0.65 -11.61 -13.78
C ASN A 75 -0.85 -11.85 -14.04
N LEU A 76 -1.16 -12.96 -14.74
CA LEU A 76 -2.54 -13.31 -15.11
C LEU A 76 -3.33 -13.93 -13.97
N HIS A 77 -2.63 -14.67 -13.11
CA HIS A 77 -3.24 -15.51 -12.11
C HIS A 77 -2.71 -15.20 -10.73
N PHE A 78 -3.62 -14.93 -9.79
CA PHE A 78 -3.28 -14.74 -8.39
C PHE A 78 -2.57 -15.96 -7.78
N SER A 79 -2.90 -17.17 -8.24
CA SER A 79 -2.24 -18.40 -7.77
C SER A 79 -0.72 -18.36 -7.92
N THR A 80 -0.21 -17.72 -9.01
CA THR A 80 1.24 -17.54 -9.21
C THR A 80 1.86 -16.67 -8.14
N LEU A 81 1.19 -15.57 -7.78
CA LEU A 81 1.63 -14.66 -6.73
C LEU A 81 1.61 -15.36 -5.36
N TYR A 82 0.50 -16.04 -5.06
CA TYR A 82 0.34 -16.78 -3.82
C TYR A 82 1.45 -17.83 -3.66
N GLU A 83 1.71 -18.64 -4.67
CA GLU A 83 2.76 -19.67 -4.63
C GLU A 83 4.15 -19.07 -4.42
N SER A 84 4.42 -17.92 -5.04
CA SER A 84 5.71 -17.22 -4.96
C SER A 84 5.94 -16.56 -3.60
N HIS A 85 4.87 -16.12 -2.94
CA HIS A 85 4.90 -15.36 -1.69
C HIS A 85 4.01 -15.97 -0.60
N GLN A 86 3.85 -17.29 -0.57
CA GLN A 86 2.97 -18.01 0.34
C GLN A 86 3.16 -17.61 1.81
N ASN A 87 4.39 -17.47 2.26
CA ASN A 87 4.69 -17.06 3.63
C ASN A 87 4.13 -15.67 4.01
N VAL A 88 4.10 -14.74 3.04
CA VAL A 88 3.53 -13.40 3.22
C VAL A 88 2.01 -13.49 3.36
N TYR A 89 1.33 -14.18 2.42
CA TYR A 89 -0.12 -14.33 2.49
C TYR A 89 -0.59 -15.08 3.73
N GLU A 90 0.14 -16.12 4.15
CA GLU A 90 -0.17 -16.84 5.40
C GLU A 90 0.01 -15.94 6.64
N LEU A 91 0.97 -15.02 6.62
CA LEU A 91 1.11 -14.04 7.68
C LEU A 91 -0.03 -13.00 7.63
N MET A 92 -0.40 -12.50 6.44
CA MET A 92 -1.57 -11.63 6.27
C MET A 92 -2.85 -12.33 6.74
N ARG A 93 -2.96 -13.64 6.50
CA ARG A 93 -4.08 -14.44 7.00
C ARG A 93 -4.19 -14.43 8.53
N LYS A 94 -3.08 -14.37 9.25
CA LYS A 94 -3.11 -14.24 10.73
C LYS A 94 -3.70 -12.89 11.15
N PHE A 95 -3.31 -11.80 10.51
CA PHE A 95 -3.94 -10.48 10.73
C PHE A 95 -5.45 -10.53 10.42
N TYR A 96 -5.82 -11.13 9.29
CA TYR A 96 -7.21 -11.27 8.88
C TYR A 96 -8.06 -12.01 9.92
N LEU A 97 -7.56 -13.15 10.43
CA LEU A 97 -8.29 -13.97 11.43
C LEU A 97 -8.52 -13.23 12.76
N GLU A 98 -7.73 -12.20 13.04
CA GLU A 98 -7.85 -11.35 14.22
C GLU A 98 -8.55 -10.01 13.91
N ASN A 99 -9.18 -9.87 12.73
CA ASN A 99 -9.82 -8.63 12.25
C ASN A 99 -8.86 -7.42 12.19
N ARG A 100 -7.58 -7.67 11.95
CA ARG A 100 -6.50 -6.68 11.86
C ARG A 100 -5.90 -6.53 10.45
N LEU A 101 -6.69 -6.81 9.41
CA LEU A 101 -6.29 -6.65 8.00
C LEU A 101 -7.28 -5.80 7.25
N HIS A 102 -6.81 -4.71 6.65
CA HIS A 102 -7.59 -3.88 5.75
C HIS A 102 -6.86 -3.70 4.43
N LEU A 103 -7.57 -3.92 3.32
CA LEU A 103 -7.02 -3.84 1.97
C LEU A 103 -7.69 -2.73 1.17
N VAL A 104 -6.87 -1.91 0.53
CA VAL A 104 -7.26 -0.93 -0.48
C VAL A 104 -6.72 -1.41 -1.83
N TRP A 105 -7.47 -1.22 -2.91
CA TRP A 105 -6.95 -1.52 -4.25
C TRP A 105 -6.25 -0.30 -4.88
N GLY A 106 -5.17 -0.55 -5.58
CA GLY A 106 -4.45 0.43 -6.39
C GLY A 106 -4.75 0.27 -7.88
N ASN A 107 -3.86 0.76 -8.74
CA ASN A 107 -4.03 0.59 -10.18
C ASN A 107 -3.55 -0.78 -10.69
N HIS A 108 -2.52 -1.39 -10.09
CA HIS A 108 -2.01 -2.71 -10.49
C HIS A 108 -2.94 -3.86 -10.06
N ASP A 109 -3.67 -3.69 -8.99
CA ASP A 109 -4.66 -4.63 -8.48
C ASP A 109 -6.11 -4.11 -8.56
N MET A 110 -6.37 -3.15 -9.48
CA MET A 110 -7.71 -2.54 -9.70
C MET A 110 -8.81 -3.56 -10.07
N ILE A 111 -8.48 -4.78 -10.43
CA ILE A 111 -9.48 -5.85 -10.61
C ILE A 111 -10.27 -6.08 -9.31
N TYR A 112 -9.69 -5.82 -8.15
CA TYR A 112 -10.35 -5.94 -6.85
C TYR A 112 -11.46 -4.91 -6.59
N LYS A 113 -11.58 -3.90 -7.44
CA LYS A 113 -12.80 -3.08 -7.52
C LYS A 113 -14.05 -3.92 -7.75
N ASN A 114 -13.92 -5.11 -8.36
CA ASN A 114 -15.03 -6.03 -8.58
C ASN A 114 -15.05 -7.11 -7.49
N PRO A 115 -16.10 -7.15 -6.63
CA PRO A 115 -16.21 -8.13 -5.55
C PRO A 115 -16.12 -9.59 -6.02
N SER A 116 -16.53 -9.90 -7.26
CA SER A 116 -16.39 -11.26 -7.80
C SER A 116 -14.93 -11.66 -8.00
N GLN A 117 -14.05 -10.70 -8.33
CA GLN A 117 -12.62 -10.94 -8.46
C GLN A 117 -11.95 -11.05 -7.08
N VAL A 118 -12.41 -10.28 -6.09
CA VAL A 118 -11.98 -10.44 -4.69
C VAL A 118 -12.31 -11.85 -4.21
N LYS A 119 -13.57 -12.27 -4.39
CA LYS A 119 -14.01 -13.62 -4.03
C LYS A 119 -13.17 -14.70 -4.71
N LYS A 120 -12.97 -14.57 -6.03
CA LYS A 120 -12.22 -15.56 -6.83
C LYS A 120 -10.78 -15.70 -6.39
N ASN A 121 -10.10 -14.59 -6.06
CA ASN A 121 -8.67 -14.59 -5.84
C ASN A 121 -8.28 -14.66 -4.36
N LEU A 122 -9.05 -13.98 -3.49
CA LEU A 122 -8.63 -13.76 -2.10
C LEU A 122 -9.40 -14.60 -1.07
N HIS A 123 -10.58 -15.18 -1.42
CA HIS A 123 -11.32 -15.97 -0.42
C HIS A 123 -10.70 -17.33 -0.15
N SER A 124 -10.10 -17.95 -1.17
CA SER A 124 -9.47 -19.25 -1.06
C SER A 124 -8.29 -19.37 -2.02
N HIS A 125 -7.46 -20.35 -1.81
CA HIS A 125 -6.37 -20.74 -2.70
C HIS A 125 -6.32 -22.28 -2.82
N PHE A 126 -5.78 -22.77 -3.93
CA PHE A 126 -5.54 -24.18 -4.15
C PHE A 126 -4.17 -24.59 -3.58
N ASP A 127 -4.15 -25.44 -2.56
CA ASP A 127 -2.91 -26.02 -2.02
C ASP A 127 -2.49 -27.23 -2.86
N ARG A 128 -1.47 -27.06 -3.70
CA ARG A 128 -0.97 -28.11 -4.59
C ARG A 128 -0.40 -29.32 -3.86
N ARG A 129 0.02 -29.18 -2.59
CA ARG A 129 0.59 -30.30 -1.81
C ARG A 129 -0.50 -31.24 -1.32
N THR A 130 -1.65 -30.69 -0.97
CA THR A 130 -2.78 -31.49 -0.46
C THR A 130 -3.83 -31.77 -1.53
N GLY A 131 -3.81 -31.03 -2.65
CA GLY A 131 -4.83 -31.12 -3.69
C GLY A 131 -6.16 -30.50 -3.30
N GLU A 132 -6.19 -29.69 -2.24
CA GLU A 132 -7.40 -29.12 -1.67
C GLU A 132 -7.47 -27.60 -1.82
N GLU A 133 -8.68 -27.08 -1.92
CA GLU A 133 -8.94 -25.66 -1.78
C GLU A 133 -8.98 -25.27 -0.31
N ARG A 134 -8.18 -24.28 0.09
CA ARG A 134 -8.10 -23.80 1.48
C ARG A 134 -8.53 -22.35 1.58
N PRO A 135 -9.23 -21.96 2.65
CA PRO A 135 -9.61 -20.57 2.87
C PRO A 135 -8.38 -19.71 3.10
N LEU A 136 -8.32 -18.56 2.41
CA LEU A 136 -7.30 -17.52 2.61
C LEU A 136 -7.88 -16.36 3.43
N PHE A 137 -8.73 -15.53 2.83
CA PHE A 137 -9.44 -14.42 3.48
C PHE A 137 -10.95 -14.49 3.17
N PRO A 138 -11.68 -15.52 3.64
CA PRO A 138 -13.08 -15.73 3.26
C PRO A 138 -13.98 -14.56 3.70
N GLY A 139 -14.59 -13.87 2.74
CA GLY A 139 -15.47 -12.73 3.02
C GLY A 139 -14.74 -11.38 3.14
N ILE A 140 -13.43 -11.30 2.88
CA ILE A 140 -12.72 -10.02 2.88
C ILE A 140 -13.29 -9.09 1.81
N GLU A 141 -13.37 -7.82 2.15
CA GLU A 141 -13.66 -6.73 1.22
C GLU A 141 -12.39 -5.94 0.93
N VAL A 142 -12.23 -5.51 -0.32
CA VAL A 142 -11.15 -4.60 -0.73
C VAL A 142 -11.79 -3.28 -1.13
N HIS A 143 -11.35 -2.19 -0.53
CA HIS A 143 -11.99 -0.87 -0.66
C HIS A 143 -11.20 0.04 -1.62
N GLU A 144 -11.82 1.10 -2.14
CA GLU A 144 -11.11 2.16 -2.85
C GLU A 144 -10.34 3.07 -1.90
N ALA A 145 -10.88 3.23 -0.69
CA ALA A 145 -10.32 4.06 0.35
C ALA A 145 -10.84 3.66 1.74
N LEU A 146 -10.10 4.06 2.75
CA LEU A 146 -10.47 3.93 4.16
C LEU A 146 -10.49 5.33 4.81
N ILE A 147 -11.25 5.49 5.89
CA ILE A 147 -11.16 6.61 6.80
C ILE A 147 -10.91 6.03 8.20
N LEU A 148 -9.73 6.29 8.77
CA LEU A 148 -9.52 6.07 10.19
C LEU A 148 -10.11 7.27 10.92
N LYS A 149 -11.15 7.03 11.74
CA LYS A 149 -11.84 8.09 12.48
C LYS A 149 -11.55 7.97 13.97
N HIS A 150 -10.84 8.95 14.49
CA HIS A 150 -10.48 8.99 15.90
C HIS A 150 -11.71 9.26 16.78
N GLU A 151 -12.03 8.35 17.71
CA GLU A 151 -13.27 8.38 18.47
C GLU A 151 -13.41 9.61 19.39
N GLN A 152 -12.31 10.03 20.05
CA GLN A 152 -12.35 11.15 20.99
C GLN A 152 -12.25 12.51 20.32
N THR A 153 -11.39 12.63 19.28
CA THR A 153 -11.13 13.92 18.63
C THR A 153 -12.02 14.17 17.41
N GLY A 154 -12.63 13.11 16.86
CA GLY A 154 -13.38 13.15 15.61
C GLY A 154 -12.50 13.37 14.36
N GLN A 155 -11.17 13.39 14.51
CA GLN A 155 -10.25 13.56 13.39
C GLN A 155 -10.37 12.40 12.41
N GLU A 156 -10.43 12.72 11.12
CA GLU A 156 -10.53 11.73 10.05
C GLU A 156 -9.22 11.70 9.24
N LEU A 157 -8.59 10.53 9.19
CA LEU A 157 -7.43 10.26 8.34
C LEU A 157 -7.93 9.52 7.11
N PHE A 158 -7.84 10.16 5.95
CA PHE A 158 -8.25 9.59 4.68
C PHE A 158 -7.08 8.81 4.04
N LEU A 159 -7.29 7.53 3.79
CA LEU A 159 -6.31 6.59 3.26
C LEU A 159 -6.79 6.10 1.90
N CYS A 160 -5.99 6.31 0.86
CA CYS A 160 -6.25 5.77 -0.48
C CYS A 160 -4.94 5.52 -1.21
N HIS A 161 -4.96 4.78 -2.29
CA HIS A 161 -3.71 4.50 -3.01
C HIS A 161 -3.07 5.77 -3.62
N GLY A 162 -3.87 6.71 -4.16
CA GLY A 162 -3.34 7.94 -4.78
C GLY A 162 -3.42 7.97 -6.31
N HIS A 163 -3.64 6.83 -6.97
CA HIS A 163 -3.84 6.75 -8.43
C HIS A 163 -5.08 7.54 -8.90
N GLN A 164 -5.96 7.96 -7.98
CA GLN A 164 -7.08 8.88 -8.25
C GLN A 164 -6.61 10.21 -8.86
N ALA A 165 -5.40 10.65 -8.52
CA ALA A 165 -4.77 11.84 -9.12
C ALA A 165 -4.24 11.60 -10.54
N ASP A 166 -4.04 10.34 -10.93
CA ASP A 166 -3.46 9.94 -12.22
C ASP A 166 -4.55 9.49 -13.19
N TRP A 167 -4.76 10.27 -14.28
CA TRP A 167 -5.79 9.95 -15.25
C TRP A 167 -5.51 8.66 -16.02
N MET A 168 -4.27 8.44 -16.41
CA MET A 168 -3.86 7.27 -17.19
C MET A 168 -4.03 5.99 -16.39
N ASN A 169 -3.62 6.01 -15.12
CA ASN A 169 -3.69 4.83 -14.26
C ASN A 169 -5.10 4.59 -13.70
N TYR A 170 -5.97 5.61 -13.62
CA TYR A 170 -7.35 5.45 -13.16
C TYR A 170 -8.32 5.07 -14.29
N VAL A 171 -8.29 5.80 -15.42
CA VAL A 171 -9.23 5.60 -16.55
C VAL A 171 -8.66 4.63 -17.57
N GLY A 172 -7.38 4.81 -17.92
CA GLY A 172 -6.67 4.03 -18.93
C GLY A 172 -6.07 2.70 -18.44
N TRP A 173 -6.35 2.27 -17.20
CA TRP A 173 -5.69 1.13 -16.57
C TRP A 173 -5.73 -0.17 -17.40
N ARG A 174 -6.83 -0.44 -18.15
CA ARG A 174 -6.94 -1.62 -19.01
C ARG A 174 -5.96 -1.58 -20.17
N PHE A 175 -5.77 -0.39 -20.75
CA PHE A 175 -4.80 -0.18 -21.83
C PHE A 175 -3.36 -0.26 -21.28
N ASN A 176 -3.10 0.41 -20.15
CA ASN A 176 -1.80 0.35 -19.48
C ASN A 176 -1.43 -1.09 -19.10
N ARG A 177 -2.37 -1.84 -18.51
CA ARG A 177 -2.19 -3.24 -18.18
C ARG A 177 -1.85 -4.09 -19.41
N PHE A 178 -2.51 -3.84 -20.56
CA PHE A 178 -2.20 -4.53 -21.80
C PHE A 178 -0.78 -4.20 -22.28
N MET A 179 -0.40 -2.93 -22.26
CA MET A 179 0.94 -2.48 -22.68
C MET A 179 2.04 -3.03 -21.76
N VAL A 180 1.84 -3.00 -20.44
CA VAL A 180 2.78 -3.56 -19.47
C VAL A 180 2.99 -5.05 -19.73
N ARG A 181 1.90 -5.79 -19.93
CA ARG A 181 1.97 -7.25 -20.13
C ARG A 181 2.62 -7.65 -21.44
N VAL A 182 2.29 -6.96 -22.55
CA VAL A 182 2.72 -7.36 -23.90
C VAL A 182 4.08 -6.77 -24.26
N LEU A 183 4.37 -5.55 -23.84
CA LEU A 183 5.58 -4.83 -24.24
C LEU A 183 6.61 -4.75 -23.10
N TRP A 184 6.20 -4.26 -21.92
CA TRP A 184 7.18 -3.92 -20.90
C TRP A 184 7.71 -5.15 -20.14
N ARG A 185 6.87 -6.11 -19.79
CA ARG A 185 7.31 -7.32 -19.06
C ARG A 185 8.44 -8.09 -19.79
N PRO A 186 8.36 -8.37 -21.10
CA PRO A 186 9.48 -8.97 -21.84
C PRO A 186 10.74 -8.11 -21.82
N LEU A 187 10.59 -6.77 -21.91
CA LEU A 187 11.72 -5.84 -21.92
C LEU A 187 12.36 -5.71 -20.53
N GLN A 188 11.59 -5.76 -19.46
CA GLN A 188 12.09 -5.80 -18.08
C GLN A 188 12.95 -7.05 -17.82
N GLY A 189 12.52 -8.20 -18.34
CA GLY A 189 13.35 -9.42 -18.32
C GLY A 189 14.70 -9.27 -19.03
N ALA A 190 14.81 -8.29 -19.96
CA ALA A 190 16.05 -7.91 -20.62
C ALA A 190 16.77 -6.70 -19.97
N GLY A 191 16.29 -6.23 -18.79
CA GLY A 191 16.90 -5.12 -18.04
C GLY A 191 16.45 -3.71 -18.45
N ILE A 192 15.42 -3.59 -19.30
CA ILE A 192 14.87 -2.29 -19.74
C ILE A 192 13.66 -1.94 -18.87
N SER A 193 13.73 -0.88 -18.08
CA SER A 193 12.65 -0.44 -17.20
C SER A 193 11.58 0.38 -17.94
N ASP A 194 10.32 0.26 -17.48
CA ASP A 194 9.20 1.07 -17.96
C ASP A 194 9.39 2.56 -17.59
N PRO A 195 9.50 3.47 -18.56
CA PRO A 195 9.67 4.89 -18.30
C PRO A 195 8.36 5.62 -17.99
N THR A 196 7.21 4.96 -18.11
CA THR A 196 5.88 5.61 -17.97
C THR A 196 5.34 5.57 -16.53
N SER A 197 5.96 4.77 -15.65
CA SER A 197 5.56 4.68 -14.24
C SER A 197 5.77 6.03 -13.52
N PRO A 198 4.80 6.53 -12.72
CA PRO A 198 4.96 7.72 -11.87
C PRO A 198 6.16 7.61 -10.92
N ALA A 199 6.46 6.40 -10.44
CA ALA A 199 7.62 6.12 -9.61
C ALA A 199 8.96 6.42 -10.31
N LYS A 200 9.01 6.30 -11.64
CA LYS A 200 10.22 6.51 -12.48
C LYS A 200 10.18 7.83 -13.24
N ASN A 201 9.00 8.46 -13.41
CA ASN A 201 8.82 9.72 -14.13
C ASN A 201 8.56 10.89 -13.18
N TYR A 202 9.60 11.69 -12.93
CA TYR A 202 9.54 12.83 -12.01
C TYR A 202 8.46 13.87 -12.34
N LEU A 203 8.19 14.12 -13.62
CA LEU A 203 7.18 15.10 -14.05
C LEU A 203 5.76 14.61 -13.73
N GLU A 204 5.48 13.32 -13.93
CA GLU A 204 4.18 12.75 -13.58
C GLU A 204 3.99 12.70 -12.06
N LEU A 205 5.02 12.37 -11.31
CA LEU A 205 5.02 12.44 -9.85
C LEU A 205 4.60 13.81 -9.34
N ILE A 206 5.24 14.90 -9.84
CA ILE A 206 4.88 16.28 -9.43
C ILE A 206 3.42 16.59 -9.76
N LYS A 207 2.91 16.14 -10.91
CA LYS A 207 1.51 16.36 -11.28
C LYS A 207 0.54 15.64 -10.34
N VAL A 208 0.86 14.39 -9.97
CA VAL A 208 0.06 13.58 -9.02
C VAL A 208 0.04 14.28 -7.66
N GLU A 209 1.22 14.60 -7.10
CA GLU A 209 1.32 15.28 -5.80
C GLU A 209 0.57 16.63 -5.80
N ARG A 210 0.75 17.44 -6.85
CA ARG A 210 0.08 18.75 -6.96
C ARG A 210 -1.44 18.63 -6.98
N ARG A 211 -1.99 17.62 -7.70
CA ARG A 211 -3.43 17.39 -7.77
C ARG A 211 -3.98 16.88 -6.44
N THR A 212 -3.25 16.01 -5.76
CA THR A 212 -3.60 15.50 -4.43
C THR A 212 -3.60 16.64 -3.40
N LYS A 213 -2.51 17.42 -3.32
CA LYS A 213 -2.40 18.58 -2.41
C LYS A 213 -3.49 19.62 -2.67
N LYS A 214 -3.82 19.88 -3.93
CA LYS A 214 -4.92 20.79 -4.28
C LYS A 214 -6.25 20.29 -3.70
N TRP A 215 -6.56 19.02 -3.84
CA TRP A 215 -7.78 18.43 -3.28
C TRP A 215 -7.81 18.50 -1.74
N ILE A 216 -6.68 18.23 -1.09
CA ILE A 216 -6.53 18.33 0.38
C ILE A 216 -6.89 19.74 0.86
N VAL A 217 -6.30 20.77 0.26
CA VAL A 217 -6.55 22.18 0.61
C VAL A 217 -8.02 22.56 0.40
N GLU A 218 -8.63 22.13 -0.72
CA GLU A 218 -10.05 22.37 -1.00
C GLU A 218 -11.01 21.69 -0.01
N ARG A 219 -10.51 20.75 0.82
CA ARG A 219 -11.25 20.06 1.88
C ARG A 219 -10.72 20.39 3.29
N ASN A 220 -10.44 21.67 3.52
CA ASN A 220 -9.97 22.16 4.82
C ASN A 220 -8.74 21.40 5.34
N ASN A 221 -7.74 21.22 4.49
CA ASN A 221 -6.50 20.50 4.80
C ASN A 221 -6.75 19.07 5.32
N GLN A 222 -7.64 18.33 4.66
CA GLN A 222 -7.99 16.95 5.02
C GLN A 222 -6.73 16.09 5.17
N PHE A 223 -6.52 15.52 6.37
CA PHE A 223 -5.42 14.59 6.62
C PHE A 223 -5.50 13.42 5.63
N THR A 224 -4.50 13.28 4.78
CA THR A 224 -4.53 12.31 3.67
C THR A 224 -3.24 11.53 3.60
N ILE A 225 -3.35 10.21 3.55
CA ILE A 225 -2.23 9.27 3.37
C ILE A 225 -2.41 8.55 2.03
N THR A 226 -1.33 8.49 1.25
CA THR A 226 -1.30 7.79 -0.04
C THR A 226 -0.04 6.95 -0.23
N GLY A 227 -0.03 6.10 -1.24
CA GLY A 227 1.12 5.45 -1.86
C GLY A 227 1.37 5.96 -3.28
N HIS A 228 1.43 5.06 -4.27
CA HIS A 228 1.44 5.26 -5.72
C HIS A 228 2.68 5.95 -6.30
N THR A 229 3.22 6.96 -5.64
CA THR A 229 4.39 7.71 -6.15
C THR A 229 5.71 7.10 -5.71
N HIS A 230 5.68 6.10 -4.84
CA HIS A 230 6.85 5.43 -4.23
C HIS A 230 7.82 6.42 -3.55
N ARG A 231 7.36 7.62 -3.20
CA ARG A 231 8.19 8.64 -2.55
C ARG A 231 7.57 9.04 -1.22
N PRO A 232 8.19 8.67 -0.10
CA PRO A 232 7.66 8.99 1.21
C PRO A 232 7.56 10.50 1.40
N ARG A 233 6.47 10.93 2.07
CA ARG A 233 6.21 12.31 2.45
C ARG A 233 5.71 12.36 3.88
N PHE A 234 6.28 13.28 4.62
CA PHE A 234 5.89 13.55 6.01
C PHE A 234 5.91 15.07 6.22
N PRO A 235 4.74 15.74 6.22
CA PRO A 235 4.68 17.20 6.36
C PRO A 235 4.89 17.62 7.82
N GLU A 236 5.38 18.85 8.03
CA GLU A 236 5.37 19.48 9.34
C GLU A 236 3.94 19.91 9.73
N PRO A 237 3.60 19.99 11.03
CA PRO A 237 2.36 20.59 11.48
C PRO A 237 2.19 22.03 10.96
N GLY A 238 1.02 22.31 10.39
CA GLY A 238 0.73 23.58 9.72
C GLY A 238 0.91 23.57 8.20
N ASP A 239 1.64 22.60 7.66
CA ASP A 239 1.72 22.36 6.22
C ASP A 239 0.47 21.64 5.69
N ILE A 240 0.43 21.43 4.37
CA ILE A 240 -0.61 20.59 3.75
C ILE A 240 -0.46 19.17 4.28
N ALA A 241 -1.50 18.64 4.94
CA ALA A 241 -1.52 17.34 5.61
C ALA A 241 -1.51 16.17 4.58
N TYR A 242 -0.47 16.15 3.75
CA TYR A 242 -0.21 15.15 2.71
C TYR A 242 0.92 14.23 3.12
N PHE A 243 0.56 12.99 3.46
CA PHE A 243 1.49 11.92 3.77
C PHE A 243 1.59 10.92 2.60
N ASN A 244 2.74 10.30 2.46
CA ASN A 244 2.93 9.18 1.56
C ASN A 244 3.81 8.13 2.26
N ASP A 245 3.37 6.88 2.27
CA ASP A 245 4.05 5.77 2.94
C ASP A 245 5.27 5.24 2.18
N GLY A 246 5.47 5.72 0.96
CA GLY A 246 6.58 5.33 0.10
C GLY A 246 6.31 4.06 -0.68
N SER A 247 7.07 2.99 -0.47
CA SER A 247 6.94 1.76 -1.25
C SER A 247 7.67 0.59 -0.59
N CYS A 248 7.25 -0.62 -0.93
CA CYS A 248 7.95 -1.86 -0.57
C CYS A 248 8.92 -2.38 -1.65
N VAL A 249 9.09 -1.64 -2.76
CA VAL A 249 9.98 -2.01 -3.88
C VAL A 249 11.20 -1.08 -4.04
N HIS A 250 11.53 -0.28 -3.02
CA HIS A 250 12.78 0.47 -3.05
C HIS A 250 13.99 -0.47 -3.07
N PRO A 251 15.10 -0.09 -3.71
CA PRO A 251 16.32 -0.87 -3.63
C PRO A 251 16.76 -1.05 -2.16
N ARG A 252 16.76 -2.29 -1.68
CA ARG A 252 17.28 -2.71 -0.36
C ARG A 252 16.52 -2.17 0.87
N SER A 253 15.33 -1.62 0.72
CA SER A 253 14.53 -1.14 1.85
C SER A 253 13.04 -1.08 1.51
N ILE A 254 12.22 -1.01 2.56
CA ILE A 254 10.80 -0.67 2.46
C ILE A 254 10.51 0.50 3.38
N THR A 255 9.52 1.30 3.04
CA THR A 255 9.04 2.41 3.88
C THR A 255 7.58 2.23 4.21
N GLY A 256 7.12 2.84 5.29
CA GLY A 256 5.73 2.80 5.72
C GLY A 256 5.45 3.86 6.77
N LEU A 257 4.17 3.99 7.13
CA LEU A 257 3.73 4.89 8.18
C LEU A 257 3.17 4.08 9.35
N GLU A 258 3.66 4.37 10.54
CA GLU A 258 3.14 3.82 11.80
C GLU A 258 2.23 4.83 12.48
N ILE A 259 1.11 4.35 13.02
CA ILE A 259 0.25 5.11 13.93
C ILE A 259 0.18 4.33 15.23
N GLU A 260 0.61 4.93 16.34
CA GLU A 260 0.63 4.32 17.66
C GLU A 260 0.58 5.39 18.74
N ASN A 261 -0.20 5.17 19.79
CA ASN A 261 -0.32 6.10 20.94
C ASN A 261 -0.71 7.55 20.57
N GLY A 262 -1.52 7.73 19.51
CA GLY A 262 -1.90 9.05 19.01
C GLY A 262 -0.82 9.78 18.21
N PHE A 263 0.28 9.10 17.85
CA PHE A 263 1.36 9.63 17.03
C PHE A 263 1.43 8.94 15.69
N ILE A 264 1.96 9.66 14.69
CA ILE A 264 2.34 9.13 13.38
C ILE A 264 3.85 9.22 13.19
N SER A 265 4.44 8.20 12.55
CA SER A 265 5.87 8.14 12.23
C SER A 265 6.08 7.58 10.84
N LEU A 266 7.03 8.15 10.10
CA LEU A 266 7.54 7.56 8.87
C LEU A 266 8.74 6.67 9.20
N ILE A 267 8.67 5.41 8.79
CA ILE A 267 9.70 4.41 9.09
C ILE A 267 10.29 3.78 7.83
N LYS A 268 11.47 3.24 8.01
CA LYS A 268 12.15 2.42 7.01
C LYS A 268 12.63 1.12 7.64
N TRP A 269 12.42 0.01 6.93
CA TRP A 269 13.06 -1.26 7.23
C TRP A 269 14.12 -1.57 6.18
N GLN A 270 15.30 -1.97 6.61
CA GLN A 270 16.43 -2.29 5.73
C GLN A 270 17.33 -3.35 6.34
N ILE A 271 18.14 -3.97 5.50
CA ILE A 271 19.25 -4.80 5.97
C ILE A 271 20.42 -3.89 6.33
N ALA A 272 20.95 -4.05 7.52
CA ALA A 272 22.15 -3.37 8.01
C ALA A 272 23.16 -4.39 8.56
N THR A 273 24.43 -4.02 8.49
CA THR A 273 25.51 -4.80 9.11
C THR A 273 25.74 -4.26 10.52
N THR A 274 25.80 -5.15 11.50
CA THR A 274 26.18 -4.82 12.89
C THR A 274 27.71 -4.75 12.99
N ASP A 275 28.23 -4.20 14.11
CA ASP A 275 29.67 -4.02 14.32
C ASP A 275 30.42 -5.34 14.30
N ASP A 276 29.80 -6.45 14.66
CA ASP A 276 30.30 -7.82 14.61
C ASP A 276 30.19 -8.50 13.21
N GLY A 277 29.76 -7.73 12.18
CA GLY A 277 29.65 -8.19 10.80
C GLY A 277 28.38 -9.01 10.49
N VAL A 278 27.41 -9.13 11.42
CA VAL A 278 26.16 -9.86 11.20
C VAL A 278 25.16 -8.98 10.47
N LEU A 279 24.49 -9.54 9.45
CA LEU A 279 23.39 -8.87 8.76
C LEU A 279 22.11 -8.97 9.59
N LYS A 280 21.49 -7.83 9.86
CA LYS A 280 20.19 -7.75 10.55
C LYS A 280 19.20 -6.89 9.75
N ILE A 281 17.94 -7.25 9.83
CA ILE A 281 16.85 -6.36 9.37
C ILE A 281 16.54 -5.41 10.53
N VAL A 282 16.66 -4.11 10.26
CA VAL A 282 16.51 -3.06 11.26
C VAL A 282 15.40 -2.08 10.86
N ARG A 283 14.66 -1.62 11.88
CA ARG A 283 13.73 -0.51 11.77
C ARG A 283 14.45 0.81 12.03
N VAL A 284 14.29 1.77 11.14
CA VAL A 284 14.84 3.12 11.24
C VAL A 284 13.69 4.12 11.23
N LEU A 285 13.67 5.03 12.18
CA LEU A 285 12.78 6.19 12.16
C LEU A 285 13.33 7.21 11.16
N LEU A 286 12.52 7.60 10.18
CA LEU A 286 12.90 8.63 9.21
C LEU A 286 12.39 10.01 9.65
N GLU A 287 11.09 10.09 10.02
CA GLU A 287 10.43 11.33 10.47
C GLU A 287 9.45 11.01 11.60
N GLY A 288 9.18 12.01 12.45
CA GLY A 288 8.31 11.87 13.62
C GLY A 288 9.05 11.31 14.84
N PRO A 289 8.36 10.78 15.88
CA PRO A 289 6.90 10.71 16.00
C PRO A 289 6.27 12.10 16.17
N GLN A 290 5.18 12.36 15.44
CA GLN A 290 4.41 13.60 15.51
C GLN A 290 2.97 13.30 15.96
N LYS A 291 2.39 14.13 16.82
CA LYS A 291 1.02 13.92 17.28
C LYS A 291 0.02 14.11 16.16
N LEU A 292 -0.93 13.18 16.01
CA LEU A 292 -2.00 13.27 15.02
C LEU A 292 -2.82 14.56 15.18
N ILE A 293 -3.09 14.94 16.42
CA ILE A 293 -3.91 16.12 16.74
C ILE A 293 -3.31 17.44 16.23
N ASP A 294 -1.97 17.52 16.06
CA ASP A 294 -1.29 18.71 15.56
C ASP A 294 -1.63 19.03 14.10
N TYR A 295 -2.18 18.04 13.37
CA TYR A 295 -2.66 18.18 11.98
C TYR A 295 -4.16 18.41 11.89
N LYS A 296 -4.88 18.50 13.03
CA LYS A 296 -6.30 18.76 13.01
C LYS A 296 -6.55 20.23 12.66
N THR A 297 -7.30 20.45 11.60
CA THR A 297 -7.83 21.79 11.26
C THR A 297 -9.13 22.01 12.04
N ASN A 298 -9.27 23.20 12.60
CA ASN A 298 -10.48 23.64 13.33
C ASN A 298 -11.69 23.81 12.38
#